data_cb31b8582c2f770452ecd1366a3b92a5
#
_entry.id   cb31b8582c2f770452ecd1366a3b92a5
#
_cell.length_a   1.000
_cell.length_b   1.000
_cell.length_c   1.000
_cell.angle_alpha   90.00
_cell.angle_beta   90.00
_cell.angle_gamma   90.00
#
_symmetry.space_group_name_H-M   'P 1'
#
loop_
_entity.id
_entity.type
_entity.pdbx_description
1 polymer ?
#
loop_
_entity_poly.entity_id
_entity_poly.type
_entity_poly.pdbx_seq_one_letter_code
_entity_poly.pdbx_strand_id
1 'polypeptide(L)'
;MIPVERNKSNEGQYEGAVVIEPTRGYYKDPVATLDFASLYPSIMMAHNLCYSSLVPKHKKANFKPEDITETPNGDIFVKAHLKKGILPLILEELLGARKRAKNELAKATDPFEKAVLDGRQLALKISANSVYGFTGAQVG
;
A
#
# COMPACT_ATOMS: atom_id res chain seq x y z
N MET A 1 -6.13 20.13 9.42
CA MET A 1 -4.69 19.82 9.51
C MET A 1 -4.50 19.02 10.78
N ILE A 2 -3.90 17.82 10.69
CA ILE A 2 -3.49 17.05 11.86
C ILE A 2 -2.13 17.61 12.27
N PRO A 3 -1.93 18.08 13.53
CA PRO A 3 -0.64 18.59 13.96
C PRO A 3 0.38 17.42 13.92
N VAL A 4 1.48 17.64 13.24
CA VAL A 4 2.61 16.69 13.26
C VAL A 4 3.42 16.99 14.52
N GLU A 5 3.29 16.15 15.54
CA GLU A 5 4.19 16.18 16.69
C GLU A 5 5.57 15.71 16.25
N ARG A 6 6.50 16.65 16.11
CA ARG A 6 7.91 16.33 15.87
C ARG A 6 8.53 15.82 17.17
N ASN A 7 8.46 14.52 17.41
CA ASN A 7 9.27 13.88 18.43
C ASN A 7 10.74 13.89 18.01
N LYS A 8 11.52 14.81 18.55
CA LYS A 8 12.95 14.97 18.32
C LYS A 8 13.84 13.85 18.90
N SER A 9 13.28 12.82 19.51
CA SER A 9 14.06 11.86 20.29
C SER A 9 13.90 10.38 19.92
N ASN A 10 13.16 10.05 18.86
CA ASN A 10 13.18 8.69 18.35
C ASN A 10 13.46 8.74 16.85
N GLU A 11 14.71 8.51 16.48
CA GLU A 11 15.01 7.86 15.22
C GLU A 11 14.28 6.53 15.27
N GLY A 12 13.04 6.52 14.78
CA GLY A 12 12.23 5.32 14.73
C GLY A 12 12.96 4.30 13.87
N GLN A 13 13.58 3.34 14.50
CA GLN A 13 14.00 2.13 13.82
C GLN A 13 12.72 1.46 13.33
N TYR A 14 12.36 1.71 12.06
CA TYR A 14 11.37 0.90 11.40
C TYR A 14 11.93 -0.50 11.30
N GLU A 15 11.22 -1.47 11.83
CA GLU A 15 11.53 -2.87 11.61
C GLU A 15 11.38 -3.15 10.11
N GLY A 16 12.52 -3.39 9.44
CA GLY A 16 12.57 -3.66 8.02
C GLY A 16 12.17 -5.11 7.70
N ALA A 17 12.13 -5.42 6.41
CA ALA A 17 11.88 -6.78 5.96
C ALA A 17 13.00 -7.72 6.41
N VAL A 18 12.63 -8.97 6.74
CA VAL A 18 13.62 -10.03 6.95
C VAL A 18 14.26 -10.36 5.60
N VAL A 19 15.55 -10.14 5.49
CA VAL A 19 16.35 -10.51 4.31
C VAL A 19 16.99 -11.85 4.57
N ILE A 20 16.61 -12.84 3.78
CA ILE A 20 17.21 -14.17 3.83
C ILE A 20 18.36 -14.22 2.83
N GLU A 21 19.57 -14.53 3.30
CA GLU A 21 20.72 -14.71 2.42
C GLU A 21 20.48 -15.89 1.47
N PRO A 22 20.59 -15.70 0.14
CA PRO A 22 20.38 -16.78 -0.81
C PRO A 22 21.52 -17.78 -0.74
N THR A 23 21.19 -19.07 -0.78
CA THR A 23 22.19 -20.12 -0.95
C THR A 23 22.75 -20.01 -2.36
N ARG A 24 24.03 -19.63 -2.49
CA ARG A 24 24.69 -19.49 -3.79
C ARG A 24 24.98 -20.85 -4.38
N GLY A 25 24.68 -21.02 -5.66
CA GLY A 25 24.91 -22.27 -6.37
C GLY A 25 24.22 -22.31 -7.73
N TYR A 26 24.51 -23.37 -8.47
CA TYR A 26 23.80 -23.67 -9.71
C TYR A 26 22.70 -24.68 -9.42
N TYR A 27 21.44 -24.31 -9.73
CA TYR A 27 20.27 -25.14 -9.51
C TYR A 27 19.82 -25.77 -10.82
N LYS A 28 19.74 -27.09 -10.87
CA LYS A 28 19.23 -27.83 -12.03
C LYS A 28 17.71 -27.91 -12.05
N ASP A 29 17.09 -27.91 -10.85
CA ASP A 29 15.65 -27.95 -10.71
C ASP A 29 15.06 -26.54 -10.78
N PRO A 30 13.84 -26.38 -11.33
CA PRO A 30 13.16 -25.09 -11.37
C PRO A 30 12.94 -24.54 -9.96
N VAL A 31 13.32 -23.26 -9.76
CA VAL A 31 13.07 -22.53 -8.52
C VAL A 31 11.93 -21.55 -8.75
N ALA A 32 10.83 -21.68 -8.00
CA ALA A 32 9.71 -20.76 -8.06
C ALA A 32 9.90 -19.63 -7.06
N THR A 33 9.81 -18.39 -7.53
CA THR A 33 9.78 -17.20 -6.69
C THR A 33 8.34 -16.71 -6.56
N LEU A 34 7.85 -16.66 -5.31
CA LEU A 34 6.51 -16.16 -5.00
C LEU A 34 6.63 -14.79 -4.37
N ASP A 35 5.84 -13.84 -4.86
CA ASP A 35 5.78 -12.47 -4.34
C ASP A 35 4.34 -12.01 -4.20
N PHE A 36 4.08 -11.16 -3.20
CA PHE A 36 2.76 -10.59 -3.00
C PHE A 36 2.49 -9.47 -4.01
N ALA A 37 1.38 -9.57 -4.72
CA ALA A 37 0.95 -8.50 -5.63
C ALA A 37 0.54 -7.26 -4.84
N SER A 38 1.32 -6.17 -4.99
CA SER A 38 1.00 -4.88 -4.37
C SER A 38 0.80 -4.96 -2.85
N LEU A 39 1.77 -5.57 -2.13
CA LEU A 39 1.66 -5.86 -0.69
C LEU A 39 1.24 -4.63 0.13
N TYR A 40 1.98 -3.52 0.05
CA TYR A 40 1.69 -2.32 0.83
C TYR A 40 0.31 -1.72 0.52
N PRO A 41 -0.06 -1.45 -0.74
CA PRO A 41 -1.40 -1.00 -1.08
C PRO A 41 -2.50 -1.95 -0.59
N SER A 42 -2.28 -3.26 -0.68
CA SER A 42 -3.25 -4.27 -0.23
C SER A 42 -3.48 -4.20 1.29
N ILE A 43 -2.42 -4.03 2.07
CA ILE A 43 -2.51 -3.85 3.53
C ILE A 43 -3.25 -2.55 3.86
N MET A 44 -2.91 -1.44 3.19
CA MET A 44 -3.57 -0.15 3.42
C MET A 44 -5.07 -0.21 3.12
N MET A 45 -5.48 -0.91 2.05
CA MET A 45 -6.89 -1.10 1.72
C MET A 45 -7.60 -2.04 2.70
N ALA A 46 -6.97 -3.16 3.06
CA ALA A 46 -7.57 -4.16 3.95
C ALA A 46 -7.84 -3.62 5.36
N HIS A 47 -6.92 -2.81 5.87
CA HIS A 47 -6.99 -2.23 7.22
C HIS A 47 -7.44 -0.76 7.24
N ASN A 48 -7.81 -0.21 6.09
CA ASN A 48 -8.28 1.17 5.95
C ASN A 48 -7.28 2.20 6.51
N LEU A 49 -5.98 2.00 6.25
CA LEU A 49 -4.92 2.86 6.75
C LEU A 49 -4.86 4.17 5.96
N CYS A 50 -5.24 5.26 6.61
CA CYS A 50 -5.25 6.60 6.02
C CYS A 50 -5.20 7.66 7.12
N TYR A 51 -4.65 8.81 6.84
CA TYR A 51 -4.72 9.96 7.75
C TYR A 51 -6.17 10.37 8.06
N SER A 52 -7.09 10.19 7.11
CA SER A 52 -8.52 10.50 7.33
C SER A 52 -9.27 9.48 8.19
N SER A 53 -8.71 8.29 8.39
CA SER A 53 -9.24 7.23 9.25
C SER A 53 -8.47 7.08 10.58
N LEU A 54 -7.39 7.85 10.76
CA LEU A 54 -6.59 7.86 11.98
C LEU A 54 -7.39 8.44 13.15
N VAL A 55 -7.40 7.73 14.26
CA VAL A 55 -8.07 8.14 15.50
C VAL A 55 -7.03 8.54 16.54
N PRO A 56 -7.06 9.78 17.06
CA PRO A 56 -6.22 10.16 18.18
C PRO A 56 -6.45 9.27 19.41
N LYS A 57 -5.38 8.89 20.11
CA LYS A 57 -5.44 7.97 21.25
C LYS A 57 -6.47 8.38 22.33
N HIS A 58 -6.60 9.68 22.57
CA HIS A 58 -7.57 10.23 23.54
C HIS A 58 -9.04 10.06 23.12
N LYS A 59 -9.31 9.77 21.83
CA LYS A 59 -10.67 9.54 21.32
C LYS A 59 -11.01 8.06 21.15
N LYS A 60 -10.09 7.14 21.51
CA LYS A 60 -10.31 5.69 21.41
C LYS A 60 -11.60 5.24 22.10
N ALA A 61 -11.90 5.80 23.27
CA ALA A 61 -13.07 5.45 24.06
C ALA A 61 -14.42 5.75 23.37
N ASN A 62 -14.44 6.59 22.35
CA ASN A 62 -15.65 6.95 21.60
C ASN A 62 -16.04 5.91 20.54
N PHE A 63 -15.20 4.91 20.32
CA PHE A 63 -15.41 3.88 19.30
C PHE A 63 -15.47 2.50 19.93
N LYS A 64 -16.31 1.63 19.35
CA LYS A 64 -16.35 0.23 19.76
C LYS A 64 -15.08 -0.51 19.27
N PRO A 65 -14.60 -1.52 20.02
CA PRO A 65 -13.43 -2.32 19.59
C PRO A 65 -13.58 -2.96 18.21
N GLU A 66 -14.83 -3.31 17.83
CA GLU A 66 -15.16 -3.89 16.51
C GLU A 66 -15.04 -2.92 15.35
N ASP A 67 -15.09 -1.60 15.62
CA ASP A 67 -15.09 -0.52 14.63
C ASP A 67 -13.71 0.05 14.34
N ILE A 68 -12.70 -0.37 15.09
CA ILE A 68 -11.33 0.12 14.99
C ILE A 68 -10.36 -1.01 14.69
N THR A 69 -9.24 -0.63 14.08
CA THR A 69 -8.04 -1.48 13.89
C THR A 69 -6.89 -0.80 14.62
N GLU A 70 -6.22 -1.53 15.50
CA GLU A 70 -5.02 -1.06 16.19
C GLU A 70 -3.79 -1.71 15.56
N THR A 71 -2.79 -0.89 15.24
CA THR A 71 -1.52 -1.37 14.71
C THR A 71 -0.60 -1.84 15.84
N PRO A 72 0.42 -2.66 15.58
CA PRO A 72 1.41 -3.05 16.58
C PRO A 72 2.10 -1.85 17.26
N ASN A 73 2.22 -0.72 16.57
CA ASN A 73 2.78 0.52 17.10
C ASN A 73 1.80 1.33 17.97
N GLY A 74 0.57 0.85 18.12
CA GLY A 74 -0.46 1.50 18.94
C GLY A 74 -1.20 2.63 18.23
N ASP A 75 -1.10 2.73 16.91
CA ASP A 75 -1.92 3.65 16.12
C ASP A 75 -3.30 3.03 15.86
N ILE A 76 -4.34 3.86 15.84
CA ILE A 76 -5.72 3.43 15.77
C ILE A 76 -6.36 3.99 14.52
N PHE A 77 -6.99 3.11 13.74
CA PHE A 77 -7.70 3.47 12.51
C PHE A 77 -9.15 2.99 12.58
N VAL A 78 -10.06 3.79 12.04
CA VAL A 78 -11.47 3.40 11.88
C VAL A 78 -11.59 2.41 10.72
N LYS A 79 -12.37 1.35 10.91
CA LYS A 79 -12.63 0.39 9.83
C LYS A 79 -13.46 1.00 8.70
N ALA A 80 -13.31 0.42 7.50
CA ALA A 80 -13.92 0.94 6.27
C ALA A 80 -15.45 1.01 6.29
N HIS A 81 -16.12 0.17 7.10
CA HIS A 81 -17.58 0.18 7.19
C HIS A 81 -18.13 1.44 7.90
N LEU A 82 -17.34 2.07 8.79
CA LEU A 82 -17.71 3.35 9.39
C LEU A 82 -17.33 4.52 8.49
N LYS A 83 -16.10 4.54 8.03
CA LYS A 83 -15.57 5.59 7.15
C LYS A 83 -14.42 5.05 6.31
N LYS A 84 -14.63 4.94 5.01
CA LYS A 84 -13.56 4.56 4.08
C LYS A 84 -12.55 5.71 3.96
N GLY A 85 -11.26 5.39 4.15
CA GLY A 85 -10.17 6.35 4.02
C GLY A 85 -9.97 6.79 2.57
N ILE A 86 -9.45 8.00 2.38
CA ILE A 86 -9.20 8.57 1.05
C ILE A 86 -8.09 7.81 0.33
N LEU A 87 -6.98 7.48 1.02
CA LEU A 87 -5.87 6.74 0.42
C LEU A 87 -6.27 5.33 -0.04
N PRO A 88 -6.96 4.50 0.76
CA PRO A 88 -7.51 3.23 0.30
C PRO A 88 -8.40 3.36 -0.92
N LEU A 89 -9.24 4.40 -1.00
CA LEU A 89 -10.11 4.65 -2.14
C LEU A 89 -9.31 4.93 -3.42
N ILE A 90 -8.33 5.83 -3.34
CA ILE A 90 -7.45 6.17 -4.47
C ILE A 90 -6.66 4.94 -4.93
N LEU A 91 -6.10 4.17 -4.00
CA LEU A 91 -5.35 2.95 -4.32
C LEU A 91 -6.23 1.90 -5.01
N GLU A 92 -7.44 1.71 -4.55
CA GLU A 92 -8.42 0.80 -5.17
C GLU A 92 -8.70 1.19 -6.63
N GLU A 93 -8.93 2.48 -6.89
CA GLU A 93 -9.14 2.99 -8.24
C GLU A 93 -7.92 2.82 -9.15
N LEU A 94 -6.73 3.14 -8.66
CA LEU A 94 -5.47 3.01 -9.42
C LEU A 94 -5.16 1.54 -9.74
N LEU A 95 -5.29 0.64 -8.77
CA LEU A 95 -5.06 -0.78 -8.97
C LEU A 95 -6.13 -1.41 -9.87
N GLY A 96 -7.39 -0.98 -9.75
CA GLY A 96 -8.48 -1.39 -10.64
C GLY A 96 -8.23 -0.94 -12.08
N ALA A 97 -7.81 0.31 -12.29
CA ALA A 97 -7.46 0.84 -13.61
C ALA A 97 -6.26 0.09 -14.22
N ARG A 98 -5.24 -0.22 -13.40
CA ARG A 98 -4.09 -1.01 -13.83
C ARG A 98 -4.49 -2.43 -14.25
N LYS A 99 -5.37 -3.09 -13.49
CA LYS A 99 -5.88 -4.42 -13.84
C LYS A 99 -6.63 -4.39 -15.18
N ARG A 100 -7.47 -3.36 -15.41
CA ARG A 100 -8.16 -3.17 -16.70
C ARG A 100 -7.15 -2.99 -17.83
N ALA A 101 -6.17 -2.09 -17.69
CA ALA A 101 -5.13 -1.85 -18.70
C ALA A 101 -4.33 -3.13 -19.03
N LYS A 102 -4.00 -3.96 -18.04
CA LYS A 102 -3.35 -5.25 -18.26
C LYS A 102 -4.24 -6.25 -19.02
N ASN A 103 -5.54 -6.28 -18.73
CA ASN A 103 -6.46 -7.15 -19.44
C ASN A 103 -6.67 -6.70 -20.92
N GLU A 104 -6.68 -5.38 -21.16
CA GLU A 104 -6.72 -4.81 -22.51
C GLU A 104 -5.43 -5.13 -23.26
N LEU A 105 -4.28 -4.97 -22.61
CA LEU A 105 -2.96 -5.32 -23.18
C LEU A 105 -2.88 -6.79 -23.58
N ALA A 106 -3.45 -7.70 -22.78
CA ALA A 106 -3.47 -9.13 -23.11
C ALA A 106 -4.34 -9.46 -24.33
N LYS A 107 -5.34 -8.62 -24.63
CA LYS A 107 -6.25 -8.78 -25.77
C LYS A 107 -5.78 -8.03 -27.01
N ALA A 108 -4.91 -7.03 -26.86
CA ALA A 108 -4.42 -6.22 -27.96
C ALA A 108 -3.58 -7.07 -28.93
N THR A 109 -3.77 -6.85 -30.22
CA THR A 109 -3.02 -7.52 -31.31
C THR A 109 -2.06 -6.57 -32.00
N ASP A 110 -2.41 -5.29 -32.08
CA ASP A 110 -1.58 -4.26 -32.69
C ASP A 110 -0.37 -3.89 -31.81
N PRO A 111 0.87 -3.88 -32.37
CA PRO A 111 2.08 -3.52 -31.63
C PRO A 111 2.05 -2.10 -31.04
N PHE A 112 1.46 -1.13 -31.74
CA PHE A 112 1.35 0.24 -31.26
C PHE A 112 0.38 0.33 -30.06
N GLU A 113 -0.79 -0.30 -30.15
CA GLU A 113 -1.76 -0.37 -29.06
C GLU A 113 -1.14 -1.04 -27.83
N LYS A 114 -0.39 -2.13 -28.01
CA LYS A 114 0.34 -2.79 -26.91
C LYS A 114 1.31 -1.85 -26.22
N ALA A 115 2.09 -1.08 -26.97
CA ALA A 115 3.05 -0.13 -26.41
C ALA A 115 2.34 0.96 -25.58
N VAL A 116 1.22 1.49 -26.05
CA VAL A 116 0.42 2.49 -25.35
C VAL A 116 -0.18 1.92 -24.04
N LEU A 117 -0.76 0.73 -24.11
CA LEU A 117 -1.37 0.08 -22.94
C LEU A 117 -0.33 -0.34 -21.90
N ASP A 118 0.85 -0.77 -22.33
CA ASP A 118 1.96 -1.09 -21.42
C ASP A 118 2.48 0.17 -20.72
N GLY A 119 2.67 1.26 -21.45
CA GLY A 119 3.00 2.56 -20.86
C GLY A 119 1.96 3.02 -19.83
N ARG A 120 0.67 2.85 -20.15
CA ARG A 120 -0.44 3.20 -19.25
C ARG A 120 -0.43 2.37 -17.97
N GLN A 121 -0.26 1.04 -18.05
CA GLN A 121 -0.21 0.18 -16.87
C GLN A 121 1.00 0.48 -15.98
N LEU A 122 2.14 0.83 -16.61
CA LEU A 122 3.35 1.22 -15.89
C LEU A 122 3.17 2.55 -15.17
N ALA A 123 2.59 3.56 -15.81
CA ALA A 123 2.27 4.85 -15.19
C ALA A 123 1.35 4.68 -13.97
N LEU A 124 0.31 3.85 -14.07
CA LEU A 124 -0.59 3.53 -12.96
C LEU A 124 0.14 2.82 -11.80
N LYS A 125 1.11 1.95 -12.09
CA LYS A 125 1.98 1.33 -11.08
C LYS A 125 2.80 2.38 -10.34
N ILE A 126 3.44 3.28 -11.07
CA ILE A 126 4.27 4.35 -10.48
C ILE A 126 3.42 5.29 -9.63
N SER A 127 2.23 5.67 -10.11
CA SER A 127 1.30 6.52 -9.36
C SER A 127 0.87 5.87 -8.04
N ALA A 128 0.49 4.59 -8.05
CA ALA A 128 0.15 3.86 -6.84
C ALA A 128 1.33 3.79 -5.86
N ASN A 129 2.55 3.53 -6.36
CA ASN A 129 3.75 3.49 -5.54
C ASN A 129 4.06 4.84 -4.90
N SER A 130 3.84 5.94 -5.62
CA SER A 130 4.05 7.30 -5.12
C SER A 130 3.08 7.65 -3.99
N VAL A 131 1.84 7.19 -4.06
CA VAL A 131 0.83 7.45 -3.01
C VAL A 131 1.29 6.92 -1.66
N TYR A 132 1.68 5.64 -1.57
CA TYR A 132 2.10 5.08 -0.28
C TYR A 132 3.56 5.39 0.06
N GLY A 133 4.42 5.60 -0.93
CA GLY A 133 5.81 6.00 -0.71
C GLY A 133 5.92 7.37 -0.03
N PHE A 134 5.11 8.34 -0.46
CA PHE A 134 5.06 9.67 0.15
C PHE A 134 4.55 9.63 1.59
N THR A 135 3.55 8.80 1.89
CA THR A 135 2.98 8.70 3.24
C THR A 135 3.95 8.13 4.28
N GLY A 136 4.98 7.40 3.86
CA GLY A 136 6.04 6.88 4.70
C GLY A 136 7.26 7.80 4.85
N ALA A 137 7.29 8.95 4.18
CA ALA A 137 8.40 9.89 4.26
C ALA A 137 8.39 10.65 5.59
N GLN A 138 9.59 10.89 6.15
CA GLN A 138 9.74 11.63 7.44
C GLN A 138 9.33 13.11 7.34
N VAL A 139 9.22 13.66 6.15
CA VAL A 139 8.89 15.06 5.84
C VAL A 139 7.60 15.20 5.01
N GLY A 140 6.77 14.17 5.02
CA GLY A 140 5.48 14.18 4.36
C GLY A 140 4.37 14.81 5.20
#